data_57756b63db441dc723450c38a828c0dd
#
_entry.id   57756b63db441dc723450c38a828c0dd
#
_cell.length_a   1.000
_cell.length_b   1.000
_cell.length_c   1.000
_cell.angle_alpha   90.00
_cell.angle_beta   90.00
_cell.angle_gamma   90.00
#
_symmetry.space_group_name_H-M   'P 1'
#
loop_
_entity.id
_entity.type
_entity.pdbx_description
1 polymer ?
#
loop_
_entity_poly.entity_id
_entity_poly.type
_entity_poly.pdbx_seq_one_letter_code
_entity_poly.pdbx_strand_id
1 'polypeptide(L)'
;LEPSFFAVHGSKPGFGANLIRNSFMGCCMAFRRELCGAILPLPEGIPMHDQWIGLIATRLGRVVFLEEPLLFYSRHGGNVSGGKTSVSTKLRWRLSLVNQLLRRFYLLSRHGENKLEN
;
A
#
# COMPACT_ATOMS: atom_id res chain seq x y z
N LEU A 1 -9.35 -20.96 17.65
CA LEU A 1 -8.72 -20.29 16.51
C LEU A 1 -8.69 -18.80 16.79
N GLU A 2 -7.51 -18.20 16.78
CA GLU A 2 -7.39 -16.75 16.92
C GLU A 2 -8.00 -16.05 15.68
N PRO A 3 -8.63 -14.89 15.87
CA PRO A 3 -9.24 -14.17 14.75
C PRO A 3 -8.18 -13.73 13.73
N SER A 4 -8.56 -13.72 12.44
CA SER A 4 -7.67 -13.29 11.37
C SER A 4 -7.27 -11.80 11.49
N PHE A 5 -6.15 -11.41 10.90
CA PHE A 5 -5.75 -10.00 10.82
C PHE A 5 -6.86 -9.13 10.24
N PHE A 6 -7.56 -9.59 9.22
CA PHE A 6 -8.68 -8.85 8.62
C PHE A 6 -9.80 -8.57 9.62
N ALA A 7 -10.16 -9.55 10.44
CA ALA A 7 -11.20 -9.38 11.45
C ALA A 7 -10.78 -8.39 12.55
N VAL A 8 -9.57 -8.55 13.09
CA VAL A 8 -9.04 -7.69 14.15
C VAL A 8 -8.77 -6.27 13.67
N HIS A 9 -8.20 -6.13 12.47
CA HIS A 9 -7.85 -4.84 11.90
C HIS A 9 -9.04 -4.10 11.29
N GLY A 10 -10.13 -4.81 10.97
CA GLY A 10 -11.25 -4.26 10.22
C GLY A 10 -10.82 -3.85 8.81
N SER A 11 -10.04 -4.70 8.15
CA SER A 11 -9.49 -4.44 6.81
C SER A 11 -10.60 -4.23 5.79
N LYS A 12 -10.44 -3.22 4.94
CA LYS A 12 -11.42 -2.85 3.92
C LYS A 12 -10.75 -2.65 2.57
N PRO A 13 -11.40 -3.06 1.47
CA PRO A 13 -10.93 -2.72 0.13
C PRO A 13 -11.12 -1.22 -0.17
N GLY A 14 -10.47 -0.77 -1.23
CA GLY A 14 -10.64 0.57 -1.76
C GLY A 14 -9.49 1.52 -1.46
N PHE A 15 -9.30 2.49 -2.35
CA PHE A 15 -8.19 3.45 -2.31
C PHE A 15 -8.28 4.36 -1.09
N GLY A 16 -9.42 5.04 -0.91
CA GLY A 16 -9.61 6.00 0.18
C GLY A 16 -9.50 5.36 1.57
N ALA A 17 -10.12 4.19 1.75
CA ALA A 17 -10.03 3.46 3.01
C ALA A 17 -8.57 3.13 3.36
N ASN A 18 -7.80 2.65 2.39
CA ASN A 18 -6.40 2.26 2.59
C ASN A 18 -5.42 3.45 2.63
N LEU A 19 -5.80 4.61 2.12
CA LEU A 19 -5.04 5.84 2.32
C LEU A 19 -5.08 6.28 3.78
N ILE A 20 -6.23 6.13 4.43
CA ILE A 20 -6.45 6.51 5.84
C ILE A 20 -5.91 5.42 6.77
N ARG A 21 -6.25 4.17 6.52
CA ARG A 21 -5.85 3.03 7.33
C ARG A 21 -5.40 1.88 6.44
N ASN A 22 -4.10 1.62 6.44
CA ASN A 22 -3.49 0.61 5.59
C ASN A 22 -3.95 -0.81 5.99
N SER A 23 -4.59 -1.51 5.07
CA SER A 23 -4.96 -2.93 5.21
C SER A 23 -3.98 -3.86 4.50
N PHE A 24 -3.01 -3.33 3.79
CA PHE A 24 -2.00 -4.13 3.11
C PHE A 24 -0.90 -4.54 4.08
N MET A 25 -0.48 -5.78 3.97
CA MET A 25 0.61 -6.36 4.76
C MET A 25 1.64 -6.93 3.79
N GLY A 26 2.86 -6.40 3.79
CA GLY A 26 3.87 -6.69 2.78
C GLY A 26 4.19 -8.18 2.63
N CYS A 27 4.23 -8.93 3.73
CA CYS A 27 4.46 -10.38 3.70
C CYS A 27 3.26 -11.22 3.18
N CYS A 28 2.08 -10.60 3.02
CA CYS A 28 0.86 -11.23 2.55
C CYS A 28 0.40 -10.70 1.20
N MET A 29 1.31 -10.16 0.39
CA MET A 29 0.99 -9.56 -0.90
C MET A 29 1.60 -10.35 -2.05
N ALA A 30 0.83 -10.50 -3.11
CA ALA A 30 1.32 -10.93 -4.41
C ALA A 30 0.72 -10.02 -5.49
N PHE A 31 1.49 -9.68 -6.50
CA PHE A 31 1.04 -8.83 -7.61
C PHE A 31 1.76 -9.19 -8.91
N ARG A 32 1.17 -8.80 -10.01
CA ARG A 32 1.74 -9.08 -11.34
C ARG A 32 2.97 -8.23 -11.61
N ARG A 33 3.92 -8.79 -12.35
CA ARG A 33 5.19 -8.13 -12.74
C ARG A 33 4.97 -6.80 -13.46
N GLU A 34 3.93 -6.68 -14.27
CA GLU A 34 3.60 -5.48 -15.03
C GLU A 34 3.40 -4.26 -14.12
N LEU A 35 2.98 -4.49 -12.88
CA LEU A 35 2.80 -3.43 -11.88
C LEU A 35 4.13 -2.84 -11.41
N CYS A 36 5.24 -3.56 -11.57
CA CYS A 36 6.56 -3.09 -11.15
C CYS A 36 6.95 -1.76 -11.81
N GLY A 37 6.61 -1.56 -13.08
CA GLY A 37 6.89 -0.30 -13.77
C GLY A 37 6.18 0.91 -13.17
N ALA A 38 5.04 0.71 -12.52
CA ALA A 38 4.31 1.77 -11.83
C ALA A 38 4.74 1.94 -10.35
N ILE A 39 5.17 0.87 -9.72
CA ILE A 39 5.61 0.86 -8.31
C ILE A 39 7.01 1.44 -8.16
N LEU A 40 7.93 1.04 -9.04
CA LEU A 40 9.35 1.35 -8.94
C LEU A 40 9.75 2.63 -9.69
N PRO A 41 10.81 3.32 -9.25
CA PRO A 41 11.48 3.14 -7.97
C PRO A 41 10.57 3.51 -6.79
N LEU A 42 10.78 2.89 -5.64
CA LEU A 42 10.08 3.31 -4.42
C LEU A 42 10.52 4.73 -4.05
N PRO A 43 9.59 5.65 -3.77
CA PRO A 43 9.97 7.00 -3.38
C PRO A 43 10.61 7.02 -2.00
N GLU A 44 11.58 7.91 -1.83
CA GLU A 44 12.16 8.17 -0.51
C GLU A 44 11.13 8.79 0.44
N GLY A 45 11.22 8.46 1.71
CA GLY A 45 10.37 9.04 2.75
C GLY A 45 8.95 8.51 2.83
N ILE A 46 8.60 7.43 2.10
CA ILE A 46 7.35 6.74 2.34
C ILE A 46 7.45 5.89 3.61
N PRO A 47 6.45 5.92 4.49
CA PRO A 47 6.51 5.20 5.76
C PRO A 47 6.36 3.69 5.61
N MET A 48 5.57 3.27 4.62
CA MET A 48 5.20 1.87 4.41
C MET A 48 5.15 1.54 2.92
N HIS A 49 6.04 0.65 2.47
CA HIS A 49 6.11 0.22 1.08
C HIS A 49 4.88 -0.61 0.66
N ASP A 50 4.30 -1.39 1.56
CA ASP A 50 3.11 -2.18 1.32
C ASP A 50 1.88 -1.31 1.02
N GLN A 51 1.70 -0.22 1.76
CA GLN A 51 0.66 0.77 1.47
C GLN A 51 0.86 1.44 0.11
N TRP A 52 2.08 1.81 -0.24
CA TRP A 52 2.43 2.35 -1.54
C TRP A 52 2.06 1.40 -2.68
N ILE A 53 2.50 0.15 -2.60
CA ILE A 53 2.22 -0.89 -3.59
C ILE A 53 0.71 -1.10 -3.73
N GLY A 54 0.03 -1.27 -2.60
CA GLY A 54 -1.41 -1.53 -2.57
C GLY A 54 -2.25 -0.40 -3.12
N LEU A 55 -1.90 0.86 -2.84
CA LEU A 55 -2.60 2.03 -3.37
C LEU A 55 -2.41 2.19 -4.88
N ILE A 56 -1.20 1.97 -5.39
CA ILE A 56 -0.94 1.98 -6.84
C ILE A 56 -1.73 0.84 -7.51
N ALA A 57 -1.70 -0.37 -6.95
CA ALA A 57 -2.44 -1.50 -7.48
C ALA A 57 -3.96 -1.23 -7.51
N THR A 58 -4.49 -0.63 -6.46
CA THR A 58 -5.92 -0.27 -6.37
C THR A 58 -6.32 0.77 -7.43
N ARG A 59 -5.43 1.71 -7.75
CA ARG A 59 -5.71 2.76 -8.73
C ARG A 59 -5.60 2.28 -10.17
N LEU A 60 -4.66 1.38 -10.46
CA LEU A 60 -4.35 0.94 -11.83
C LEU A 60 -5.02 -0.38 -12.23
N GLY A 61 -5.55 -1.12 -11.27
CA GLY A 61 -6.11 -2.42 -11.54
C GLY A 61 -7.10 -2.88 -10.48
N ARG A 62 -7.23 -4.19 -10.39
CA ARG A 62 -8.10 -4.86 -9.43
C ARG A 62 -7.28 -5.46 -8.29
N VAL A 63 -7.64 -5.13 -7.07
CA VAL A 63 -7.10 -5.76 -5.85
C VAL A 63 -8.15 -6.69 -5.26
N VAL A 64 -7.72 -7.89 -4.90
CA VAL A 64 -8.56 -8.90 -4.26
C VAL A 64 -7.98 -9.20 -2.89
N PHE A 65 -8.78 -9.07 -1.85
CA PHE A 65 -8.45 -9.55 -0.51
C PHE A 65 -8.93 -10.99 -0.37
N LEU A 66 -8.01 -11.88 -0.02
CA LEU A 66 -8.34 -13.27 0.30
C LEU A 66 -8.70 -13.33 1.79
N GLU A 67 -9.92 -13.76 2.09
CA GLU A 67 -10.39 -13.89 3.47
C GLU A 67 -9.81 -15.13 4.17
N GLU A 68 -9.35 -16.09 3.37
CA GLU A 68 -8.73 -17.31 3.87
C GLU A 68 -7.37 -17.00 4.52
N PRO A 69 -7.14 -17.41 5.78
CA PRO A 69 -5.87 -17.20 6.45
C PRO A 69 -4.82 -18.19 5.90
N LEU A 70 -3.94 -17.69 5.05
CA LEU A 70 -2.89 -18.49 4.39
C LEU A 70 -1.52 -18.37 5.05
N LEU A 71 -1.38 -17.49 6.04
CA LEU A 71 -0.11 -17.20 6.72
C LEU A 71 -0.31 -17.07 8.22
N PHE A 72 0.58 -17.70 8.99
CA PHE A 72 0.69 -17.47 10.43
C PHE A 72 1.73 -16.37 10.68
N TYR A 73 1.29 -15.27 11.28
CA TYR A 73 2.15 -14.14 11.62
C TYR A 73 2.60 -14.20 13.07
N SER A 74 3.85 -14.55 13.31
CA SER A 74 4.43 -14.57 14.65
C SER A 74 4.81 -13.16 15.11
N ARG A 75 4.29 -12.77 16.27
CA ARG A 75 4.64 -11.49 16.91
C ARG A 75 5.65 -11.72 18.03
N HIS A 76 6.75 -10.99 17.96
CA HIS A 76 7.76 -10.94 19.02
C HIS A 76 8.17 -9.48 19.26
N GLY A 77 8.78 -9.19 20.41
CA GLY A 77 9.12 -7.82 20.82
C GLY A 77 10.07 -7.03 19.90
N GLY A 78 10.73 -7.70 18.94
CA GLY A 78 11.60 -7.09 17.92
C GLY A 78 10.91 -6.73 16.60
N ASN A 79 9.58 -6.90 16.49
CA ASN A 79 8.87 -6.54 15.26
C ASN A 79 8.85 -5.02 15.07
N VAL A 80 9.22 -4.56 13.87
CA VAL A 80 9.29 -3.14 13.51
C VAL A 80 7.89 -2.47 13.54
N SER A 81 6.83 -3.23 13.30
CA SER A 81 5.46 -2.75 13.33
C SER A 81 4.85 -2.86 14.71
N GLY A 82 4.76 -1.78 15.46
CA GLY A 82 4.11 -1.79 16.79
C GLY A 82 4.45 -0.61 17.69
N GLY A 83 5.31 0.29 17.26
CA GLY A 83 5.64 1.50 18.03
C GLY A 83 4.48 2.51 18.06
N LYS A 84 4.32 3.20 19.21
CA LYS A 84 3.41 4.34 19.33
C LYS A 84 3.94 5.50 18.50
N THR A 85 3.22 5.86 17.45
CA THR A 85 3.56 6.99 16.58
C THR A 85 2.67 8.18 16.93
N SER A 86 3.25 9.38 17.03
CA SER A 86 2.48 10.60 17.31
C SER A 86 1.51 10.95 16.18
N VAL A 87 0.44 11.66 16.50
CA VAL A 87 -0.57 12.10 15.50
C VAL A 87 0.06 13.00 14.44
N SER A 88 0.97 13.91 14.84
CA SER A 88 1.69 14.79 13.92
C SER A 88 2.57 14.03 12.93
N THR A 89 3.24 12.98 13.37
CA THR A 89 4.05 12.11 12.51
C THR A 89 3.17 11.35 11.53
N LYS A 90 2.03 10.80 11.98
CA LYS A 90 1.07 10.13 11.11
C LYS A 90 0.52 11.05 10.03
N LEU A 91 0.19 12.30 10.39
CA LEU A 91 -0.29 13.30 9.43
C LEU A 91 0.78 13.63 8.39
N ARG A 92 2.02 13.85 8.83
CA ARG A 92 3.16 14.12 7.94
C ARG A 92 3.38 12.95 6.95
N TRP A 93 3.31 11.72 7.43
CA TRP A 93 3.42 10.53 6.57
C TRP A 93 2.31 10.45 5.52
N ARG A 94 1.07 10.78 5.89
CA ARG A 94 -0.05 10.79 4.94
C ARG A 94 0.12 11.87 3.89
N LEU A 95 0.52 13.07 4.28
CA LEU A 95 0.79 14.17 3.35
C LEU A 95 1.93 13.81 2.38
N SER A 96 3.02 13.24 2.89
CA SER A 96 4.12 12.76 2.05
C SER A 96 3.64 11.68 1.07
N LEU A 97 2.89 10.69 1.56
CA LEU A 97 2.35 9.61 0.72
C LEU A 97 1.44 10.15 -0.39
N VAL A 98 0.50 11.04 -0.06
CA VAL A 98 -0.40 11.67 -1.04
C VAL A 98 0.39 12.43 -2.11
N ASN A 99 1.36 13.25 -1.69
CA ASN A 99 2.20 14.00 -2.62
C ASN A 99 2.98 13.07 -3.57
N GLN A 100 3.57 12.01 -3.05
CA GLN A 100 4.30 11.02 -3.85
C GLN A 100 3.37 10.26 -4.82
N LEU A 101 2.16 9.91 -4.38
CA LEU A 101 1.16 9.27 -5.25
C LEU A 101 0.72 10.19 -6.38
N LEU A 102 0.43 11.46 -6.10
CA LEU A 102 0.06 12.44 -7.12
C LEU A 102 1.16 12.60 -8.16
N ARG A 103 2.42 12.72 -7.73
CA ARG A 103 3.58 12.79 -8.62
C ARG A 103 3.69 11.54 -9.49
N ARG A 104 3.52 10.35 -8.90
CA ARG A 104 3.61 9.09 -9.64
C ARG A 104 2.51 8.97 -10.67
N PHE A 105 1.25 9.25 -10.32
CA PHE A 105 0.14 9.17 -11.25
C PHE A 105 0.25 10.20 -12.38
N TYR A 106 0.75 11.39 -12.10
CA TYR A 106 1.05 12.38 -13.13
C TYR A 106 2.10 11.88 -14.14
N LEU A 107 3.19 11.29 -13.65
CA LEU A 107 4.22 10.72 -14.53
C LEU A 107 3.69 9.55 -15.36
N LEU A 108 2.89 8.69 -14.78
CA LEU A 108 2.30 7.55 -15.49
C LEU A 108 1.32 8.00 -16.57
N SER A 109 0.52 9.05 -16.34
CA SER A 109 -0.40 9.60 -17.35
C SER A 109 0.38 10.15 -18.57
N ARG A 110 1.44 10.90 -18.35
CA ARG A 110 2.28 11.43 -19.43
C ARG A 110 2.96 10.35 -20.26
N HIS A 111 3.39 9.26 -19.65
CA HIS A 111 3.98 8.13 -20.39
C HIS A 111 2.94 7.36 -21.20
N GLY A 112 1.69 7.35 -20.77
CA GLY A 112 0.58 6.77 -21.54
C GLY A 112 0.26 7.57 -22.80
N GLU A 113 0.24 8.89 -22.72
CA GLU A 113 0.00 9.79 -23.85
C GLU A 113 1.08 9.67 -24.93
N ASN A 114 2.36 9.63 -24.55
CA ASN A 114 3.47 9.49 -25.51
C ASN A 114 3.50 8.14 -26.26
N LYS A 115 2.80 7.11 -25.76
CA LYS A 115 2.68 5.82 -26.45
C LYS A 115 1.57 5.78 -27.50
N LEU A 116 0.64 6.73 -27.46
CA LEU A 116 -0.47 6.82 -28.41
C LEU A 116 -0.15 7.70 -29.62
N GLU A 117 0.95 8.47 -29.56
CA GLU A 117 1.39 9.37 -30.65
C GLU A 117 2.46 8.73 -31.58
N ASN A 118 2.89 7.51 -31.32
CA ASN A 118 3.80 6.71 -32.16
C ASN A 118 3.11 5.47 -32.68
#